data_141f31efbbcdf42dd8001454e9094996
#
_entry.id   141f31efbbcdf42dd8001454e9094996
#
_cell.length_a   1.000
_cell.length_b   1.000
_cell.length_c   1.000
_cell.angle_alpha   90.00
_cell.angle_beta   90.00
_cell.angle_gamma   90.00
#
_symmetry.space_group_name_H-M   'P 1'
#
loop_
_entity.id
_entity.type
_entity.pdbx_description
1 polymer ?
#
loop_
_entity_poly.entity_id
_entity_poly.type
_entity_poly.pdbx_seq_one_letter_code
_entity_poly.pdbx_strand_id
1 'polypeptide(L)'
;MRNSIQRNLVYDIIQVSCDHPTADMVYLRAKQTMPKISLGTVYRNLNELVELGKILRINVPGDSDRFDKMLVKHSHFFVRSVNPFLILMK
;
A
#
# COMPACT_ATOMS: atom_id res chain seq x y z
N MET A 1 -11.03 10.42 -14.19
CA MET A 1 -11.94 10.27 -13.07
C MET A 1 -11.30 10.73 -11.80
N ARG A 2 -12.07 11.41 -11.00
CA ARG A 2 -11.53 11.93 -9.74
C ARG A 2 -11.02 10.81 -8.83
N ASN A 3 -11.75 9.70 -8.78
CA ASN A 3 -11.34 8.58 -7.94
C ASN A 3 -10.00 8.02 -8.35
N SER A 4 -9.71 8.00 -9.66
CA SER A 4 -8.42 7.51 -10.13
C SER A 4 -7.28 8.40 -9.69
N ILE A 5 -7.49 9.72 -9.68
CA ILE A 5 -6.45 10.66 -9.25
C ILE A 5 -6.16 10.46 -7.77
N GLN A 6 -7.21 10.34 -6.95
CA GLN A 6 -7.04 10.12 -5.52
C GLN A 6 -6.38 8.77 -5.25
N ARG A 7 -6.82 7.74 -5.95
CA ARG A 7 -6.24 6.41 -5.76
C ARG A 7 -4.78 6.38 -6.16
N ASN A 8 -4.43 7.06 -7.26
CA ASN A 8 -3.05 7.11 -7.70
C ASN A 8 -2.17 7.82 -6.68
N LEU A 9 -2.68 8.90 -6.08
CA LEU A 9 -1.93 9.60 -5.05
C LEU A 9 -1.68 8.69 -3.85
N VAL A 10 -2.71 8.01 -3.37
CA VAL A 10 -2.56 7.10 -2.23
C VAL A 10 -1.57 5.99 -2.57
N TYR A 11 -1.69 5.42 -3.76
CA TYR A 11 -0.78 4.38 -4.21
C TYR A 11 0.67 4.87 -4.22
N ASP A 12 0.91 6.07 -4.76
CA ASP A 12 2.26 6.62 -4.84
C ASP A 12 2.83 6.84 -3.44
N ILE A 13 2.01 7.31 -2.50
CA ILE A 13 2.47 7.52 -1.12
C ILE A 13 2.93 6.20 -0.53
N ILE A 14 2.18 5.12 -0.74
CA ILE A 14 2.57 3.81 -0.24
C ILE A 14 3.86 3.35 -0.89
N GLN A 15 4.02 3.59 -2.20
CA GLN A 15 5.21 3.12 -2.93
C GLN A 15 6.48 3.77 -2.41
N VAL A 16 6.43 5.02 -2.00
CA VAL A 16 7.62 5.72 -1.52
C VAL A 16 7.79 5.65 0.00
N SER A 17 6.80 5.11 0.71
CA SER A 17 6.87 5.01 2.16
C SER A 17 7.72 3.82 2.56
N CYS A 18 8.56 4.00 3.58
CA CYS A 18 9.41 2.92 4.08
C CYS A 18 9.05 2.51 5.49
N ASP A 19 8.01 3.12 6.06
CA ASP A 19 7.70 2.96 7.48
C ASP A 19 6.37 2.26 7.73
N HIS A 20 5.82 1.58 6.74
CA HIS A 20 4.54 0.87 6.87
C HIS A 20 3.48 1.79 7.48
N PRO A 21 3.05 2.82 6.75
CA PRO A 21 2.17 3.84 7.34
C PRO A 21 0.79 3.31 7.64
N THR A 22 0.16 3.89 8.67
CA THR A 22 -1.26 3.69 8.92
C THR A 22 -2.06 4.57 7.97
N ALA A 23 -3.39 4.35 7.93
CA ALA A 23 -4.25 5.20 7.11
C ALA A 23 -4.16 6.67 7.51
N ASP A 24 -4.06 6.95 8.82
CA ASP A 24 -3.94 8.32 9.29
C ASP A 24 -2.65 8.97 8.79
N MET A 25 -1.56 8.22 8.76
CA MET A 25 -0.30 8.74 8.26
C MET A 25 -0.38 9.01 6.76
N VAL A 26 -1.01 8.11 6.02
CA VAL A 26 -1.21 8.31 4.58
C VAL A 26 -2.08 9.54 4.34
N TYR A 27 -3.12 9.72 5.15
CA TYR A 27 -3.98 10.88 5.05
C TYR A 27 -3.20 12.18 5.22
N LEU A 28 -2.36 12.25 6.26
CA LEU A 28 -1.57 13.46 6.50
C LEU A 28 -0.64 13.77 5.34
N ARG A 29 -0.06 12.73 4.75
CA ARG A 29 0.83 12.90 3.61
C ARG A 29 0.05 13.31 2.36
N ALA A 30 -1.13 12.71 2.16
CA ALA A 30 -1.95 13.03 0.99
C ALA A 30 -2.44 14.48 1.03
N LYS A 31 -2.71 15.00 2.21
CA LYS A 31 -3.19 16.37 2.35
C LYS A 31 -2.19 17.40 1.85
N GLN A 32 -0.92 17.06 1.82
CA GLN A 32 0.10 17.98 1.32
C GLN A 32 -0.06 18.21 -0.18
N THR A 33 -0.59 17.24 -0.90
CA THR A 33 -0.84 17.37 -2.33
C THR A 33 -2.29 17.71 -2.62
N MET A 34 -3.22 17.13 -1.86
CA MET A 34 -4.66 17.36 -1.99
C MET A 34 -5.22 17.83 -0.67
N PRO A 35 -5.18 19.13 -0.37
CA PRO A 35 -5.61 19.61 0.93
C PRO A 35 -7.06 19.31 1.29
N LYS A 36 -7.90 19.06 0.29
CA LYS A 36 -9.31 18.78 0.53
C LYS A 36 -9.65 17.30 0.60
N ILE A 37 -8.65 16.43 0.50
CA ILE A 37 -8.93 15.01 0.58
C ILE A 37 -9.38 14.67 2.01
N SER A 38 -10.34 13.77 2.11
CA SER A 38 -10.88 13.36 3.42
C SER A 38 -10.25 12.04 3.87
N LEU A 39 -10.28 11.81 5.17
CA LEU A 39 -9.80 10.55 5.72
C LEU A 39 -10.61 9.37 5.18
N GLY A 40 -11.93 9.56 5.03
CA GLY A 40 -12.78 8.51 4.47
C GLY A 40 -12.38 8.14 3.05
N THR A 41 -12.00 9.14 2.25
CA THR A 41 -11.53 8.89 0.89
C THR A 41 -10.23 8.10 0.92
N VAL A 42 -9.33 8.43 1.83
CA VAL A 42 -8.06 7.70 1.95
C VAL A 42 -8.33 6.25 2.32
N TYR A 43 -9.20 6.00 3.31
CA TYR A 43 -9.54 4.64 3.70
C TYR A 43 -10.15 3.86 2.53
N ARG A 44 -11.07 4.48 1.81
CA ARG A 44 -11.71 3.80 0.68
C ARG A 44 -10.69 3.42 -0.39
N ASN A 45 -9.79 4.33 -0.70
CA ASN A 45 -8.78 4.05 -1.71
C ASN A 45 -7.77 3.01 -1.24
N LEU A 46 -7.38 3.02 0.03
CA LEU A 46 -6.51 1.99 0.56
C LEU A 46 -7.17 0.62 0.46
N ASN A 47 -8.45 0.53 0.82
CA ASN A 47 -9.17 -0.74 0.73
C ASN A 47 -9.25 -1.24 -0.71
N GLU A 48 -9.51 -0.34 -1.65
CA GLU A 48 -9.56 -0.71 -3.06
C GLU A 48 -8.21 -1.24 -3.54
N LEU A 49 -7.14 -0.58 -3.16
CA LEU A 49 -5.81 -1.00 -3.59
C LEU A 49 -5.43 -2.35 -3.02
N VAL A 50 -5.85 -2.63 -1.78
CA VAL A 50 -5.64 -3.95 -1.19
C VAL A 50 -6.41 -5.01 -1.96
N GLU A 51 -7.66 -4.74 -2.28
CA GLU A 51 -8.48 -5.68 -3.02
C GLU A 51 -7.95 -5.94 -4.42
N LEU A 52 -7.35 -4.93 -5.03
CA LEU A 52 -6.75 -5.07 -6.36
C LEU A 52 -5.39 -5.75 -6.31
N GLY A 53 -4.88 -6.04 -5.13
CA GLY A 53 -3.58 -6.68 -5.00
C GLY A 53 -2.40 -5.76 -5.26
N LYS A 54 -2.60 -4.46 -5.16
CA LYS A 54 -1.54 -3.50 -5.46
C LYS A 54 -0.75 -3.08 -4.24
N ILE A 55 -1.34 -3.21 -3.06
CA ILE A 55 -0.65 -2.95 -1.80
C ILE A 55 -1.05 -4.03 -0.79
N LEU A 56 -0.30 -4.10 0.29
CA LEU A 56 -0.55 -5.06 1.37
C LEU A 56 -1.16 -4.34 2.56
N ARG A 57 -2.08 -5.03 3.24
CA ARG A 57 -2.55 -4.61 4.55
C ARG A 57 -1.88 -5.48 5.59
N ILE A 58 -1.27 -4.84 6.58
CA ILE A 58 -0.61 -5.54 7.67
C ILE A 58 -1.43 -5.31 8.92
N ASN A 59 -2.01 -6.38 9.43
CA ASN A 59 -2.83 -6.31 10.63
C ASN A 59 -1.93 -6.38 11.86
N VAL A 60 -2.04 -5.39 12.72
CA VAL A 60 -1.26 -5.32 13.96
C VAL A 60 -2.22 -5.47 15.12
N PRO A 61 -2.17 -6.59 15.85
CA PRO A 61 -3.10 -6.81 16.96
C PRO A 61 -3.02 -5.68 17.98
N GLY A 62 -4.19 -5.13 18.32
CA GLY A 62 -4.27 -4.06 19.30
C GLY A 62 -3.86 -2.69 18.80
N ASP A 63 -3.65 -2.56 17.50
CA ASP A 63 -3.24 -1.28 16.92
C ASP A 63 -3.88 -1.12 15.57
N SER A 64 -3.65 0.04 14.95
CA SER A 64 -4.17 0.32 13.61
C SER A 64 -3.48 -0.53 12.58
N ASP A 65 -4.21 -0.90 11.53
CA ASP A 65 -3.62 -1.60 10.41
C ASP A 65 -2.59 -0.72 9.73
N ARG A 66 -1.56 -1.37 9.19
CA ARG A 66 -0.54 -0.69 8.44
C ARG A 66 -0.57 -1.15 7.00
N PHE A 67 0.04 -0.37 6.12
CA PHE A 67 0.00 -0.65 4.68
C PHE A 67 1.41 -0.59 4.13
N ASP A 68 1.67 -1.41 3.13
CA ASP A 68 3.00 -1.46 2.52
C ASP A 68 2.86 -1.76 1.04
N LYS A 69 3.93 -1.48 0.31
CA LYS A 69 3.95 -1.78 -1.10
C LYS A 69 4.03 -3.28 -1.33
N MET A 70 3.49 -3.71 -2.45
CA MET A 70 3.58 -5.10 -2.86
C MET A 70 4.95 -5.29 -3.51
N LEU A 71 5.81 -6.10 -2.87
CA LEU A 71 7.16 -6.29 -3.37
C LEU A 71 7.25 -7.33 -4.46
N VAL A 72 6.34 -8.30 -4.46
CA VAL A 72 6.33 -9.34 -5.47
C VAL A 72 5.70 -8.82 -6.74
N LYS A 73 6.42 -8.95 -7.77
CA LYS A 73 5.87 -8.54 -8.98
C LYS A 73 5.63 -9.64 -9.81
N HIS A 74 5.67 -10.04 -10.00
CA HIS A 74 5.45 -10.94 -10.71
C HIS A 74 6.17 -12.02 -10.74
N SER A 75 6.21 -12.38 -10.46
CA SER A 75 6.74 -13.09 -10.34
C SER A 75 6.81 -14.16 -10.90
N HIS A 76 6.98 -14.55 -11.26
CA HIS A 76 7.03 -15.43 -11.69
C HIS A 76 8.14 -16.00 -11.88
N PHE A 77 8.80 -16.10 -11.49
CA PHE A 77 9.85 -16.40 -11.50
C PHE A 77 10.43 -16.87 -10.57
N PHE A 78 10.62 -16.59 -9.90
CA PHE A 78 11.01 -17.04 -9.03
C PHE A 78 10.79 -17.47 -8.12
N VAL A 79 10.72 -17.63 -7.94
CA VAL A 79 10.37 -18.18 -7.12
C VAL A 79 10.26 -18.72 -6.55
N ARG A 80 10.47 -19.21 -6.56
CA ARG A 80 10.45 -19.93 -6.09
C ARG A 80 10.53 -20.17 -5.33
N SER A 81 10.76 -20.00 -5.51
CA SER A 81 10.89 -20.38 -4.95
C SER A 81 11.22 -20.36 -4.41
N VAL A 82 11.74 -20.29 -4.49
CA VAL A 82 12.01 -20.58 -4.00
C VAL A 82 12.33 -20.54 -3.46
N ASN A 83 12.88 -20.64 -3.43
CA ASN A 83 13.19 -20.96 -2.94
C ASN A 83 13.47 -20.78 -2.20
N PRO A 84 13.82 -20.96 -2.26
CA PRO A 84 14.17 -21.01 -1.58
C PRO A 84 14.72 -20.82 -1.13
N PHE A 85 15.16 -20.82 -1.45
CA PHE A 85 15.58 -20.90 -1.32
C PHE A 85 15.83 -20.36 -1.47
N LEU A 86 15.91 -20.26 -1.82
CA LEU A 86 16.03 -20.02 -2.14
C LEU A 86 15.99 -19.30 -2.03
N ILE A 87 16.14 -19.29 -2.13
CA ILE A 87 16.04 -18.88 -2.14
C ILE A 87 16.17 -18.13 -1.93
N LEU A 88 16.64 -17.95 -2.11
CA LEU A 88 16.68 -17.50 -2.11
C LEU A 88 16.66 -16.65 -2.15
N MET A 89 16.86 -16.49 -2.36
CA MET A 89 16.66 -16.02 -2.58
C MET A 89 16.32 -15.35 -2.36
N LYS A 90 16.45 -15.21 -2.49
CA LYS A 90 15.99 -14.91 -2.34
C LYS A 90 15.93 -14.53 -2.08
#